data_43d0d093558c2846faefdc089b18594b
#
_entry.id   43d0d093558c2846faefdc089b18594b
#
_cell.length_a   1.000
_cell.length_b   1.000
_cell.length_c   1.000
_cell.angle_alpha   90.00
_cell.angle_beta   90.00
_cell.angle_gamma   90.00
#
_symmetry.space_group_name_H-M   'P 1'
#
loop_
_entity.id
_entity.type
_entity.pdbx_description
1 polymer ?
#
loop_
_entity_poly.entity_id
_entity_poly.type
_entity_poly.pdbx_seq_one_letter_code
_entity_poly.pdbx_strand_id
1 'polypeptide(L)'
;MPHTLIIGGTRGLGRVVARLAAEAGQQVSVIGRREPLDADRRLAGVRHWVVDIQDRSALAAALEAILAERGKLSYLVFCQRYRGSGDSWTGEIGVTLDLTKAIIETVQDQFAADGDKAIVVVSSVFGDFVGEGQAVSYHVAKAGLNQMMRYYAVNLGRKGIRVNGVTPFTFLKEESRDFYLKNQALQDLYRKITPLGRMATAEDSARVIAFLCSPAAGFVNGQNIYVDGGLSLVWPETLARGLTAL
;
A
#
# COMPACT_ATOMS: atom_id res chain seq x y z
N MET A 1 15.10 8.87 -15.45
CA MET A 1 14.97 8.40 -14.06
C MET A 1 13.50 8.15 -13.80
N PRO A 2 13.10 6.95 -13.29
CA PRO A 2 11.69 6.68 -13.00
C PRO A 2 11.13 7.65 -11.96
N HIS A 3 9.88 8.07 -12.11
CA HIS A 3 9.17 8.90 -11.15
C HIS A 3 8.07 8.08 -10.47
N THR A 4 8.15 7.96 -9.15
CA THR A 4 7.19 7.25 -8.30
C THR A 4 6.36 8.23 -7.47
N LEU A 5 5.04 8.18 -7.64
CA LEU A 5 4.09 8.90 -6.79
C LEU A 5 3.50 7.94 -5.73
N ILE A 6 3.58 8.32 -4.46
CA ILE A 6 3.07 7.53 -3.33
C ILE A 6 1.98 8.31 -2.61
N ILE A 7 0.79 7.75 -2.57
CA ILE A 7 -0.35 8.28 -1.81
C ILE A 7 -0.37 7.63 -0.42
N GLY A 8 -0.24 8.42 0.64
CA GLY A 8 -0.16 7.92 2.01
C GLY A 8 1.25 7.47 2.43
N GLY A 9 2.28 8.19 1.98
CA GLY A 9 3.68 7.81 2.16
C GLY A 9 4.43 8.48 3.32
N THR A 10 3.78 9.25 4.20
CA THR A 10 4.48 9.98 5.30
C THR A 10 4.70 9.15 6.56
N ARG A 11 4.08 7.98 6.69
CA ARG A 11 4.21 7.06 7.83
C ARG A 11 4.05 5.60 7.40
N GLY A 12 4.45 4.69 8.28
CA GLY A 12 4.23 3.25 8.13
C GLY A 12 4.77 2.66 6.82
N LEU A 13 3.99 1.79 6.17
CA LEU A 13 4.41 1.09 4.95
C LEU A 13 4.80 2.06 3.82
N GLY A 14 3.99 3.09 3.57
CA GLY A 14 4.26 4.02 2.48
C GLY A 14 5.57 4.81 2.66
N ARG A 15 5.97 5.11 3.91
CA ARG A 15 7.28 5.70 4.24
C ARG A 15 8.43 4.77 3.87
N VAL A 16 8.29 3.48 4.17
CA VAL A 16 9.31 2.47 3.80
C VAL A 16 9.41 2.32 2.28
N VAL A 17 8.26 2.32 1.58
CA VAL A 17 8.23 2.30 0.11
C VAL A 17 8.95 3.53 -0.47
N ALA A 18 8.70 4.74 0.08
CA ALA A 18 9.36 5.96 -0.39
C ALA A 18 10.88 5.88 -0.24
N ARG A 19 11.36 5.36 0.90
CA ARG A 19 12.79 5.16 1.13
C ARG A 19 13.40 4.16 0.14
N LEU A 20 12.80 2.97 -0.02
CA LEU A 20 13.30 1.96 -0.95
C LEU A 20 13.32 2.44 -2.40
N ALA A 21 12.30 3.19 -2.83
CA ALA A 21 12.26 3.78 -4.16
C ALA A 21 13.39 4.82 -4.36
N ALA A 22 13.66 5.66 -3.35
CA ALA A 22 14.76 6.62 -3.39
C ALA A 22 16.13 5.93 -3.40
N GLU A 23 16.32 4.90 -2.58
CA GLU A 23 17.54 4.06 -2.55
C GLU A 23 17.79 3.36 -3.91
N ALA A 24 16.72 3.03 -4.64
CA ALA A 24 16.79 2.52 -6.01
C ALA A 24 17.04 3.61 -7.07
N GLY A 25 17.33 4.85 -6.68
CA GLY A 25 17.61 5.96 -7.59
C GLY A 25 16.38 6.53 -8.30
N GLN A 26 15.17 6.28 -7.80
CA GLN A 26 13.95 6.84 -8.37
C GLN A 26 13.72 8.27 -7.83
N GLN A 27 13.06 9.09 -8.63
CA GLN A 27 12.48 10.34 -8.18
C GLN A 27 11.16 10.03 -7.46
N VAL A 28 11.00 10.47 -6.21
CA VAL A 28 9.85 10.09 -5.39
C VAL A 28 9.04 11.31 -4.97
N SER A 29 7.75 11.28 -5.27
CA SER A 29 6.75 12.24 -4.80
C SER A 29 5.84 11.57 -3.78
N VAL A 30 5.67 12.18 -2.60
CA VAL A 30 4.86 11.64 -1.51
C VAL A 30 3.72 12.59 -1.18
N ILE A 31 2.49 12.12 -1.23
CA ILE A 31 1.32 12.83 -0.71
C ILE A 31 0.91 12.22 0.62
N GLY A 32 0.67 13.06 1.65
CA GLY A 32 0.15 12.64 2.95
C GLY A 32 -0.30 13.80 3.81
N ARG A 33 -1.20 13.54 4.77
CA ARG A 33 -1.76 14.57 5.66
C ARG A 33 -0.79 15.11 6.71
N ARG A 34 0.23 14.32 7.05
CA ARG A 34 1.16 14.66 8.13
C ARG A 34 2.47 15.14 7.55
N GLU A 35 3.07 16.09 8.23
CA GLU A 35 4.45 16.48 7.94
C GLU A 35 5.39 15.26 7.98
N PRO A 36 6.32 15.12 7.04
CA PRO A 36 7.33 14.07 7.08
C PRO A 36 8.21 14.21 8.34
N LEU A 37 8.85 13.13 8.74
CA LEU A 37 9.90 13.19 9.76
C LEU A 37 11.13 13.91 9.21
N ASP A 38 11.93 14.51 10.08
CA ASP A 38 13.13 15.26 9.66
C ASP A 38 14.12 14.40 8.87
N ALA A 39 14.24 13.12 9.23
CA ALA A 39 15.06 12.17 8.47
C ALA A 39 14.55 11.98 7.03
N ASP A 40 13.23 11.97 6.83
CA ASP A 40 12.61 11.77 5.52
C ASP A 40 12.70 13.03 4.64
N ARG A 41 12.69 14.23 5.25
CA ARG A 41 12.91 15.50 4.55
C ARG A 41 14.28 15.59 3.90
N ARG A 42 15.26 14.86 4.44
CA ARG A 42 16.67 14.85 3.99
C ARG A 42 16.96 13.74 2.97
N LEU A 43 15.99 12.88 2.66
CA LEU A 43 16.19 11.83 1.66
C LEU A 43 16.32 12.44 0.27
N ALA A 44 17.46 12.21 -0.36
CA ALA A 44 17.70 12.67 -1.72
C ALA A 44 16.66 12.08 -2.69
N GLY A 45 16.18 12.90 -3.61
CA GLY A 45 15.17 12.47 -4.60
C GLY A 45 13.73 12.41 -4.09
N VAL A 46 13.49 12.52 -2.77
CA VAL A 46 12.13 12.49 -2.18
C VAL A 46 11.62 13.92 -1.96
N ARG A 47 10.39 14.17 -2.40
CA ARG A 47 9.67 15.39 -2.07
C ARG A 47 8.29 15.06 -1.50
N HIS A 48 7.88 15.82 -0.51
CA HIS A 48 6.62 15.64 0.20
C HIS A 48 5.66 16.78 -0.09
N TRP A 49 4.41 16.45 -0.34
CA TRP A 49 3.26 17.35 -0.42
C TRP A 49 2.32 17.02 0.74
N VAL A 50 2.19 17.98 1.67
CA VAL A 50 1.31 17.82 2.83
C VAL A 50 -0.09 18.23 2.42
N VAL A 51 -0.93 17.24 2.12
CA VAL A 51 -2.28 17.42 1.58
C VAL A 51 -3.22 16.42 2.22
N ASP A 52 -4.39 16.87 2.65
CA ASP A 52 -5.49 15.95 2.95
C ASP A 52 -6.13 15.50 1.63
N ILE A 53 -5.97 14.23 1.32
CA ILE A 53 -6.52 13.65 0.09
C ILE A 53 -8.04 13.68 0.02
N GLN A 54 -8.74 13.94 1.11
CA GLN A 54 -10.20 14.12 1.14
C GLN A 54 -10.61 15.52 0.65
N ASP A 55 -9.72 16.51 0.70
CA ASP A 55 -9.90 17.78 0.00
C ASP A 55 -9.57 17.59 -1.48
N ARG A 56 -10.62 17.45 -2.28
CA ARG A 56 -10.51 17.18 -3.73
C ARG A 56 -9.79 18.29 -4.49
N SER A 57 -9.98 19.54 -4.09
CA SER A 57 -9.36 20.69 -4.76
C SER A 57 -7.87 20.78 -4.43
N ALA A 58 -7.50 20.62 -3.17
CA ALA A 58 -6.12 20.57 -2.74
C ALA A 58 -5.36 19.37 -3.35
N LEU A 59 -6.02 18.20 -3.45
CA LEU A 59 -5.46 17.02 -4.10
C LEU A 59 -5.20 17.26 -5.59
N ALA A 60 -6.16 17.82 -6.32
CA ALA A 60 -6.01 18.14 -7.74
C ALA A 60 -4.84 19.09 -7.98
N ALA A 61 -4.77 20.20 -7.22
CA ALA A 61 -3.67 21.15 -7.31
C ALA A 61 -2.30 20.52 -6.98
N ALA A 62 -2.25 19.61 -6.02
CA ALA A 62 -1.02 18.90 -5.69
C ALA A 62 -0.58 17.95 -6.80
N LEU A 63 -1.51 17.22 -7.43
CA LEU A 63 -1.20 16.35 -8.58
C LEU A 63 -0.67 17.13 -9.77
N GLU A 64 -1.29 18.27 -10.08
CA GLU A 64 -0.81 19.19 -11.13
C GLU A 64 0.60 19.72 -10.84
N ALA A 65 0.83 20.19 -9.60
CA ALA A 65 2.14 20.69 -9.19
C ALA A 65 3.23 19.59 -9.24
N ILE A 66 2.91 18.37 -8.84
CA ILE A 66 3.81 17.21 -8.90
C ILE A 66 4.20 16.93 -10.36
N LEU A 67 3.22 16.87 -11.24
CA LEU A 67 3.47 16.57 -12.65
C LEU A 67 4.22 17.70 -13.36
N ALA A 68 3.92 18.95 -13.05
CA ALA A 68 4.63 20.11 -13.58
C ALA A 68 6.09 20.16 -13.14
N GLU A 69 6.36 19.85 -11.87
CA GLU A 69 7.71 19.94 -11.32
C GLU A 69 8.56 18.68 -11.61
N ARG A 70 7.95 17.51 -11.57
CA ARG A 70 8.67 16.23 -11.61
C ARG A 70 8.43 15.40 -12.86
N GLY A 71 7.54 15.85 -13.73
CA GLY A 71 7.24 15.18 -14.99
C GLY A 71 6.35 13.94 -14.82
N LYS A 72 6.30 13.15 -15.89
CA LYS A 72 5.41 12.00 -16.02
C LYS A 72 5.79 10.86 -15.07
N LEU A 73 4.78 10.07 -14.69
CA LEU A 73 4.91 8.95 -13.75
C LEU A 73 5.46 7.70 -14.44
N SER A 74 6.28 6.96 -13.72
CA SER A 74 6.56 5.55 -13.98
C SER A 74 5.72 4.67 -13.06
N TYR A 75 5.62 5.04 -11.79
CA TYR A 75 4.93 4.24 -10.79
C TYR A 75 3.98 5.08 -9.93
N LEU A 76 2.84 4.48 -9.58
CA LEU A 76 1.85 5.04 -8.66
C LEU A 76 1.53 4.01 -7.58
N VAL A 77 1.73 4.36 -6.31
CA VAL A 77 1.54 3.45 -5.18
C VAL A 77 0.51 4.01 -4.20
N PHE A 78 -0.50 3.23 -3.87
CA PHE A 78 -1.56 3.58 -2.94
C PHE A 78 -1.35 2.88 -1.59
N CYS A 79 -0.91 3.65 -0.58
CA CYS A 79 -0.73 3.21 0.80
C CYS A 79 -1.67 3.91 1.79
N GLN A 80 -2.61 4.72 1.29
CA GLN A 80 -3.55 5.45 2.15
C GLN A 80 -4.50 4.50 2.89
N ARG A 81 -4.97 4.96 4.04
CA ARG A 81 -5.99 4.31 4.86
C ARG A 81 -6.87 5.38 5.50
N TYR A 82 -8.16 5.13 5.60
CA TYR A 82 -9.05 5.96 6.40
C TYR A 82 -8.63 5.94 7.87
N ARG A 83 -8.57 7.11 8.49
CA ARG A 83 -8.21 7.32 9.90
C ARG A 83 -9.02 8.48 10.50
N GLY A 84 -10.24 8.65 10.02
CA GLY A 84 -11.18 9.63 10.58
C GLY A 84 -11.94 9.05 11.76
N SER A 85 -12.59 9.95 12.51
CA SER A 85 -13.51 9.62 13.62
C SER A 85 -14.99 9.65 13.21
N GLY A 86 -15.28 10.00 11.95
CA GLY A 86 -16.63 10.03 11.41
C GLY A 86 -17.18 8.64 11.05
N ASP A 87 -18.27 8.62 10.30
CA ASP A 87 -18.86 7.36 9.83
C ASP A 87 -17.84 6.50 9.08
N SER A 88 -17.61 5.31 9.60
CA SER A 88 -16.59 4.41 9.06
C SER A 88 -16.94 3.89 7.66
N TRP A 89 -18.23 3.76 7.34
CA TRP A 89 -18.66 3.32 6.02
C TRP A 89 -18.28 4.34 4.96
N THR A 90 -18.77 5.56 5.10
CA THR A 90 -18.46 6.65 4.16
C THR A 90 -16.96 6.93 4.08
N GLY A 91 -16.27 6.88 5.23
CA GLY A 91 -14.84 7.15 5.28
C GLY A 91 -13.98 6.09 4.60
N GLU A 92 -14.25 4.79 4.84
CA GLU A 92 -13.48 3.72 4.21
C GLU A 92 -13.77 3.63 2.70
N ILE A 93 -15.03 3.74 2.27
CA ILE A 93 -15.39 3.76 0.85
C ILE A 93 -14.75 4.97 0.17
N GLY A 94 -14.93 6.16 0.73
CA GLY A 94 -14.40 7.41 0.17
C GLY A 94 -12.87 7.39 0.02
N VAL A 95 -12.13 7.00 1.06
CA VAL A 95 -10.65 7.02 1.04
C VAL A 95 -10.08 5.83 0.25
N THR A 96 -10.69 4.65 0.34
CA THR A 96 -10.13 3.45 -0.27
C THR A 96 -10.55 3.30 -1.73
N LEU A 97 -11.79 3.58 -2.06
CA LEU A 97 -12.34 3.36 -3.42
C LEU A 97 -12.43 4.67 -4.21
N ASP A 98 -13.21 5.65 -3.74
CA ASP A 98 -13.48 6.85 -4.54
C ASP A 98 -12.23 7.67 -4.82
N LEU A 99 -11.35 7.83 -3.83
CA LEU A 99 -10.09 8.55 -4.01
C LEU A 99 -9.11 7.78 -4.90
N THR A 100 -8.99 6.45 -4.73
CA THR A 100 -8.14 5.63 -5.59
C THR A 100 -8.59 5.71 -7.04
N LYS A 101 -9.91 5.56 -7.29
CA LYS A 101 -10.51 5.72 -8.62
C LYS A 101 -10.20 7.10 -9.20
N ALA A 102 -10.52 8.16 -8.47
CA ALA A 102 -10.34 9.53 -8.94
C ALA A 102 -8.88 9.85 -9.29
N ILE A 103 -7.92 9.44 -8.45
CA ILE A 103 -6.50 9.66 -8.72
C ILE A 103 -6.06 8.90 -9.96
N ILE A 104 -6.40 7.61 -10.10
CA ILE A 104 -6.03 6.82 -11.29
C ILE A 104 -6.58 7.49 -12.55
N GLU A 105 -7.85 7.87 -12.58
CA GLU A 105 -8.50 8.50 -13.73
C GLU A 105 -7.90 9.88 -14.07
N THR A 106 -7.45 10.62 -13.06
CA THR A 106 -6.76 11.90 -13.27
C THR A 106 -5.37 11.71 -13.89
N VAL A 107 -4.61 10.68 -13.46
CA VAL A 107 -3.20 10.56 -13.86
C VAL A 107 -2.92 9.46 -14.89
N GLN A 108 -3.92 8.68 -15.34
CA GLN A 108 -3.70 7.54 -16.25
C GLN A 108 -3.04 7.90 -17.58
N ASP A 109 -3.21 9.14 -18.05
CA ASP A 109 -2.59 9.66 -19.27
C ASP A 109 -1.30 10.45 -18.98
N GLN A 110 -0.89 10.50 -17.72
CA GLN A 110 0.32 11.17 -17.25
C GLN A 110 1.48 10.19 -16.95
N PHE A 111 1.35 8.94 -17.37
CA PHE A 111 2.46 8.00 -17.35
C PHE A 111 3.44 8.26 -18.50
N ALA A 112 4.71 7.92 -18.30
CA ALA A 112 5.75 8.06 -19.32
C ALA A 112 5.37 7.26 -20.57
N ALA A 113 5.77 7.77 -21.75
CA ALA A 113 5.53 7.07 -23.02
C ALA A 113 6.27 5.73 -23.03
N ASP A 114 7.54 5.76 -22.62
CA ASP A 114 8.44 4.62 -22.64
C ASP A 114 8.79 4.13 -21.25
N GLY A 115 9.36 2.93 -21.16
CA GLY A 115 9.81 2.30 -19.94
C GLY A 115 8.73 1.52 -19.20
N ASP A 116 9.10 0.95 -18.07
CA ASP A 116 8.19 0.17 -17.21
C ASP A 116 7.23 1.09 -16.45
N LYS A 117 5.97 0.67 -16.40
CA LYS A 117 4.90 1.45 -15.76
C LYS A 117 4.03 0.55 -14.91
N ALA A 118 3.79 0.96 -13.66
CA ALA A 118 2.91 0.19 -12.79
C ALA A 118 2.12 1.06 -11.80
N ILE A 119 0.95 0.54 -11.44
CA ILE A 119 0.14 0.98 -10.31
C ILE A 119 0.12 -0.15 -9.29
N VAL A 120 0.39 0.15 -8.03
CA VAL A 120 0.31 -0.83 -6.94
C VAL A 120 -0.64 -0.32 -5.86
N VAL A 121 -1.62 -1.15 -5.49
CA VAL A 121 -2.54 -0.85 -4.39
C VAL A 121 -2.22 -1.71 -3.17
N VAL A 122 -2.26 -1.12 -1.97
CA VAL A 122 -2.13 -1.87 -0.73
C VAL A 122 -3.51 -2.27 -0.24
N SER A 123 -3.80 -3.56 -0.37
CA SER A 123 -5.02 -4.19 0.09
C SER A 123 -4.90 -4.66 1.55
N SER A 124 -5.61 -5.69 1.92
CA SER A 124 -5.58 -6.34 3.23
C SER A 124 -6.08 -7.77 3.11
N VAL A 125 -5.63 -8.65 3.98
CA VAL A 125 -6.22 -10.00 4.14
C VAL A 125 -7.74 -9.93 4.39
N PHE A 126 -8.23 -8.84 4.97
CA PHE A 126 -9.66 -8.60 5.19
C PHE A 126 -10.44 -8.17 3.94
N GLY A 127 -9.81 -8.16 2.77
CA GLY A 127 -10.51 -8.13 1.50
C GLY A 127 -11.03 -9.50 1.04
N ASP A 128 -10.53 -10.58 1.67
CA ASP A 128 -10.85 -11.96 1.30
C ASP A 128 -11.27 -12.81 2.52
N PHE A 129 -10.86 -12.40 3.74
CA PHE A 129 -11.18 -13.06 5.02
C PHE A 129 -11.92 -12.11 5.95
N VAL A 130 -12.64 -12.68 6.93
CA VAL A 130 -13.35 -11.91 7.95
C VAL A 130 -12.52 -11.87 9.23
N GLY A 131 -12.22 -10.65 9.70
CA GLY A 131 -11.55 -10.41 10.99
C GLY A 131 -12.53 -9.86 12.02
N GLU A 132 -12.69 -10.54 13.14
CA GLU A 132 -13.49 -10.05 14.25
C GLU A 132 -12.96 -8.69 14.77
N GLY A 133 -13.87 -7.81 15.14
CA GLY A 133 -13.54 -6.47 15.64
C GLY A 133 -13.13 -5.46 14.58
N GLN A 134 -13.02 -5.85 13.30
CA GLN A 134 -12.81 -4.93 12.20
C GLN A 134 -14.14 -4.59 11.54
N ALA A 135 -14.37 -3.31 11.27
CA ALA A 135 -15.64 -2.84 10.68
C ALA A 135 -15.93 -3.47 9.31
N VAL A 136 -17.21 -3.75 9.01
CA VAL A 136 -17.65 -4.27 7.72
C VAL A 136 -17.24 -3.36 6.56
N SER A 137 -17.26 -2.05 6.76
CA SER A 137 -16.81 -1.04 5.77
C SER A 137 -15.38 -1.29 5.30
N TYR A 138 -14.47 -1.67 6.20
CA TYR A 138 -13.09 -1.99 5.84
C TYR A 138 -12.99 -3.24 4.96
N HIS A 139 -13.74 -4.31 5.31
CA HIS A 139 -13.77 -5.54 4.52
C HIS A 139 -14.29 -5.26 3.10
N VAL A 140 -15.45 -4.58 3.01
CA VAL A 140 -16.06 -4.24 1.72
C VAL A 140 -15.16 -3.32 0.89
N ALA A 141 -14.55 -2.31 1.50
CA ALA A 141 -13.65 -1.41 0.81
C ALA A 141 -12.41 -2.14 0.27
N LYS A 142 -11.84 -3.08 1.03
CA LYS A 142 -10.66 -3.85 0.59
C LYS A 142 -11.00 -4.90 -0.48
N ALA A 143 -12.15 -5.56 -0.37
CA ALA A 143 -12.67 -6.45 -1.42
C ALA A 143 -12.95 -5.67 -2.71
N GLY A 144 -13.60 -4.50 -2.60
CA GLY A 144 -13.83 -3.60 -3.72
C GLY A 144 -12.54 -3.10 -4.36
N LEU A 145 -11.52 -2.79 -3.55
CA LEU A 145 -10.20 -2.39 -4.05
C LEU A 145 -9.51 -3.52 -4.84
N ASN A 146 -9.63 -4.79 -4.40
CA ASN A 146 -9.12 -5.94 -5.13
C ASN A 146 -9.79 -6.07 -6.51
N GLN A 147 -11.09 -5.85 -6.59
CA GLN A 147 -11.80 -5.90 -7.87
C GLN A 147 -11.48 -4.68 -8.75
N MET A 148 -11.38 -3.50 -8.18
CA MET A 148 -10.97 -2.27 -8.89
C MET A 148 -9.57 -2.44 -9.49
N MET A 149 -8.64 -3.01 -8.76
CA MET A 149 -7.30 -3.33 -9.24
C MET A 149 -7.34 -4.21 -10.49
N ARG A 150 -8.14 -5.30 -10.48
CA ARG A 150 -8.30 -6.19 -11.65
C ARG A 150 -8.92 -5.46 -12.83
N TYR A 151 -9.92 -4.61 -12.60
CA TYR A 151 -10.53 -3.78 -13.64
C TYR A 151 -9.48 -2.91 -14.33
N TYR A 152 -8.68 -2.18 -13.55
CA TYR A 152 -7.64 -1.32 -14.14
C TYR A 152 -6.48 -2.11 -14.76
N ALA A 153 -6.16 -3.29 -14.26
CA ALA A 153 -5.17 -4.16 -14.87
C ALA A 153 -5.52 -4.52 -16.33
N VAL A 154 -6.79 -4.79 -16.59
CA VAL A 154 -7.29 -5.09 -17.94
C VAL A 154 -7.31 -3.81 -18.80
N ASN A 155 -7.89 -2.72 -18.27
CA ASN A 155 -8.15 -1.53 -19.08
C ASN A 155 -6.88 -0.69 -19.34
N LEU A 156 -5.95 -0.62 -18.40
CA LEU A 156 -4.69 0.11 -18.54
C LEU A 156 -3.55 -0.74 -19.12
N GLY A 157 -3.70 -2.07 -19.13
CA GLY A 157 -2.72 -2.98 -19.70
C GLY A 157 -2.40 -2.68 -21.16
N ARG A 158 -3.40 -2.27 -21.96
CA ARG A 158 -3.20 -1.85 -23.36
C ARG A 158 -2.37 -0.55 -23.50
N LYS A 159 -2.28 0.26 -22.43
CA LYS A 159 -1.39 1.43 -22.35
C LYS A 159 0.00 1.08 -21.82
N GLY A 160 0.27 -0.22 -21.60
CA GLY A 160 1.51 -0.72 -21.01
C GLY A 160 1.64 -0.43 -19.51
N ILE A 161 0.55 -0.15 -18.80
CA ILE A 161 0.53 0.11 -17.37
C ILE A 161 0.02 -1.15 -16.67
N ARG A 162 0.88 -1.78 -15.88
CA ARG A 162 0.51 -2.93 -15.04
C ARG A 162 -0.18 -2.44 -13.77
N VAL A 163 -1.18 -3.17 -13.30
CA VAL A 163 -1.86 -2.83 -12.04
C VAL A 163 -1.94 -4.08 -11.17
N ASN A 164 -1.33 -4.02 -9.98
CA ASN A 164 -1.26 -5.13 -9.05
C ASN A 164 -1.59 -4.70 -7.62
N GLY A 165 -1.88 -5.67 -6.77
CA GLY A 165 -2.14 -5.48 -5.35
C GLY A 165 -1.10 -6.17 -4.48
N VAL A 166 -0.88 -5.62 -3.30
CA VAL A 166 -0.16 -6.27 -2.21
C VAL A 166 -1.12 -6.39 -1.03
N THR A 167 -1.26 -7.59 -0.50
CA THR A 167 -2.10 -7.91 0.65
C THR A 167 -1.22 -8.26 1.86
N PRO A 168 -0.88 -7.26 2.68
CA PRO A 168 -0.15 -7.53 3.91
C PRO A 168 -1.06 -8.13 4.97
N PHE A 169 -0.47 -8.97 5.81
CA PHE A 169 -1.02 -9.36 7.10
C PHE A 169 -0.66 -8.31 8.17
N THR A 170 -0.93 -8.61 9.44
CA THR A 170 -0.48 -7.77 10.55
C THR A 170 1.04 -7.70 10.57
N PHE A 171 1.58 -6.50 10.55
CA PHE A 171 3.02 -6.26 10.57
C PHE A 171 3.40 -5.20 11.59
N LEU A 172 4.64 -5.25 12.04
CA LEU A 172 5.23 -4.24 12.92
C LEU A 172 5.22 -2.88 12.22
N LYS A 173 4.37 -1.97 12.71
CA LYS A 173 4.36 -0.57 12.30
C LYS A 173 5.26 0.21 13.25
N GLU A 174 5.87 1.26 12.73
CA GLU A 174 6.72 2.14 13.52
C GLU A 174 5.97 2.71 14.73
N GLU A 175 4.71 3.14 14.54
CA GLU A 175 3.88 3.75 15.58
C GLU A 175 3.45 2.76 16.69
N SER A 176 3.49 1.47 16.43
CA SER A 176 3.11 0.42 17.39
C SER A 176 4.25 -0.55 17.70
N ARG A 177 5.46 -0.24 17.23
CA ARG A 177 6.61 -1.12 17.40
C ARG A 177 6.89 -1.48 18.86
N ASP A 178 6.90 -0.48 19.72
CA ASP A 178 7.17 -0.68 21.15
C ASP A 178 6.12 -1.54 21.84
N PHE A 179 4.84 -1.40 21.45
CA PHE A 179 3.76 -2.24 21.94
C PHE A 179 4.01 -3.72 21.59
N TYR A 180 4.32 -4.00 20.33
CA TYR A 180 4.57 -5.37 19.88
C TYR A 180 5.86 -5.95 20.47
N LEU A 181 6.94 -5.16 20.53
CA LEU A 181 8.23 -5.62 21.05
C LEU A 181 8.21 -5.86 22.57
N LYS A 182 7.37 -5.15 23.32
CA LYS A 182 7.19 -5.34 24.76
C LYS A 182 6.20 -6.45 25.11
N ASN A 183 5.39 -6.91 24.16
CA ASN A 183 4.39 -7.96 24.38
C ASN A 183 4.91 -9.32 23.90
N GLN A 184 5.60 -10.04 24.79
CA GLN A 184 6.18 -11.34 24.46
C GLN A 184 5.12 -12.37 24.05
N ALA A 185 3.97 -12.40 24.73
CA ALA A 185 2.88 -13.33 24.40
C ALA A 185 2.37 -13.12 22.95
N LEU A 186 2.28 -11.87 22.52
CA LEU A 186 1.87 -11.54 21.16
C LEU A 186 2.92 -11.94 20.12
N GLN A 187 4.21 -11.75 20.43
CA GLN A 187 5.30 -12.20 19.56
C GLN A 187 5.31 -13.73 19.44
N ASP A 188 5.11 -14.44 20.56
CA ASP A 188 5.05 -15.89 20.58
C ASP A 188 3.84 -16.43 19.83
N LEU A 189 2.70 -15.72 19.90
CA LEU A 189 1.53 -16.03 19.08
C LEU A 189 1.90 -15.94 17.58
N TYR A 190 2.46 -14.82 17.13
CA TYR A 190 2.83 -14.65 15.71
C TYR A 190 3.89 -15.65 15.26
N ARG A 191 4.82 -16.04 16.12
CA ARG A 191 5.78 -17.13 15.82
C ARG A 191 5.08 -18.46 15.58
N LYS A 192 4.08 -18.76 16.38
CA LYS A 192 3.34 -20.05 16.32
C LYS A 192 2.43 -20.12 15.10
N ILE A 193 1.69 -19.03 14.81
CA ILE A 193 0.67 -19.05 13.74
C ILE A 193 1.24 -18.80 12.36
N THR A 194 2.40 -18.14 12.25
CA THR A 194 3.00 -17.81 10.95
C THR A 194 3.99 -18.91 10.54
N PRO A 195 3.82 -19.58 9.39
CA PRO A 195 4.76 -20.62 8.94
C PRO A 195 6.21 -20.15 8.86
N LEU A 196 6.48 -18.89 8.50
CA LEU A 196 7.84 -18.32 8.52
C LEU A 196 8.35 -17.99 9.92
N GLY A 197 7.61 -18.31 10.99
CA GLY A 197 8.06 -18.25 12.38
C GLY A 197 8.33 -16.87 12.94
N ARG A 198 7.80 -15.81 12.33
CA ARG A 198 7.97 -14.42 12.80
C ARG A 198 6.82 -13.51 12.42
N MET A 199 6.70 -12.42 13.12
CA MET A 199 5.84 -11.32 12.70
C MET A 199 6.44 -10.61 11.46
N ALA A 200 5.58 -10.18 10.53
CA ALA A 200 5.99 -9.40 9.38
C ALA A 200 6.46 -7.99 9.79
N THR A 201 7.26 -7.38 8.95
CA THR A 201 7.66 -5.97 9.03
C THR A 201 7.10 -5.17 7.84
N ALA A 202 7.15 -3.85 7.91
CA ALA A 202 6.78 -3.01 6.77
C ALA A 202 7.69 -3.25 5.55
N GLU A 203 8.95 -3.57 5.79
CA GLU A 203 9.94 -3.90 4.77
C GLU A 203 9.57 -5.13 3.95
N ASP A 204 8.95 -6.16 4.56
CA ASP A 204 8.53 -7.36 3.83
C ASP A 204 7.53 -7.00 2.72
N SER A 205 6.53 -6.19 3.02
CA SER A 205 5.56 -5.72 2.02
C SER A 205 6.14 -4.67 1.07
N ALA A 206 6.99 -3.77 1.57
CA ALA A 206 7.59 -2.73 0.74
C ALA A 206 8.51 -3.30 -0.34
N ARG A 207 9.23 -4.38 -0.07
CA ARG A 207 10.06 -5.08 -1.08
C ARG A 207 9.22 -5.71 -2.18
N VAL A 208 8.05 -6.26 -1.87
CA VAL A 208 7.11 -6.77 -2.88
C VAL A 208 6.56 -5.62 -3.72
N ILE A 209 6.23 -4.48 -3.11
CA ILE A 209 5.83 -3.26 -3.84
C ILE A 209 6.96 -2.79 -4.76
N ALA A 210 8.20 -2.75 -4.29
CA ALA A 210 9.36 -2.38 -5.08
C ALA A 210 9.57 -3.34 -6.28
N PHE A 211 9.41 -4.64 -6.08
CA PHE A 211 9.41 -5.62 -7.16
C PHE A 211 8.32 -5.33 -8.20
N LEU A 212 7.09 -5.09 -7.76
CA LEU A 212 5.97 -4.77 -8.65
C LEU A 212 6.16 -3.43 -9.39
N CYS A 213 6.91 -2.49 -8.80
CA CYS A 213 7.34 -1.23 -9.39
C CYS A 213 8.71 -1.35 -10.05
N SER A 214 8.96 -2.43 -10.78
CA SER A 214 10.22 -2.65 -11.50
C SER A 214 10.02 -3.50 -12.76
N PRO A 215 10.95 -3.44 -13.72
CA PRO A 215 10.91 -4.27 -14.92
C PRO A 215 10.90 -5.78 -14.64
N ALA A 216 11.39 -6.22 -13.46
CA ALA A 216 11.37 -7.63 -13.08
C ALA A 216 9.95 -8.21 -12.97
N ALA A 217 8.94 -7.36 -12.75
CA ALA A 217 7.53 -7.73 -12.75
C ALA A 217 6.83 -7.51 -14.10
N GLY A 218 7.58 -7.41 -15.20
CA GLY A 218 7.09 -6.96 -16.53
C GLY A 218 5.91 -7.74 -17.10
N PHE A 219 5.67 -8.97 -16.65
CA PHE A 219 4.51 -9.78 -17.09
C PHE A 219 3.55 -10.13 -15.93
N VAL A 220 3.69 -9.45 -14.77
CA VAL A 220 2.77 -9.60 -13.62
C VAL A 220 1.73 -8.49 -13.70
N ASN A 221 0.48 -8.85 -13.95
CA ASN A 221 -0.63 -7.90 -14.08
C ASN A 221 -1.92 -8.48 -13.50
N GLY A 222 -2.68 -7.70 -12.75
CA GLY A 222 -3.95 -8.09 -12.13
C GLY A 222 -3.80 -9.04 -10.93
N GLN A 223 -2.60 -9.20 -10.38
CA GLN A 223 -2.33 -10.10 -9.27
C GLN A 223 -2.40 -9.37 -7.92
N ASN A 224 -2.97 -10.04 -6.92
CA ASN A 224 -2.95 -9.59 -5.54
C ASN A 224 -2.04 -10.53 -4.74
N ILE A 225 -0.85 -10.03 -4.34
CA ILE A 225 0.18 -10.85 -3.70
C ILE A 225 0.02 -10.77 -2.18
N TYR A 226 -0.21 -11.92 -1.56
CA TYR A 226 -0.22 -12.05 -0.11
C TYR A 226 1.20 -11.97 0.46
N VAL A 227 1.37 -11.13 1.48
CA VAL A 227 2.62 -10.98 2.22
C VAL A 227 2.31 -11.25 3.69
N ASP A 228 2.09 -12.52 3.99
CA ASP A 228 1.56 -13.01 5.28
C ASP A 228 2.40 -14.16 5.89
N GLY A 229 3.53 -14.48 5.28
CA GLY A 229 4.40 -15.56 5.73
C GLY A 229 3.77 -16.96 5.62
N GLY A 230 2.75 -17.11 4.78
CA GLY A 230 2.03 -18.36 4.52
C GLY A 230 0.84 -18.61 5.47
N LEU A 231 0.50 -17.66 6.35
CA LEU A 231 -0.57 -17.85 7.33
C LEU A 231 -1.93 -18.16 6.70
N SER A 232 -2.28 -17.48 5.62
CA SER A 232 -3.56 -17.70 4.90
C SER A 232 -3.71 -19.11 4.30
N LEU A 233 -2.64 -19.87 4.20
CA LEU A 233 -2.65 -21.24 3.67
C LEU A 233 -2.84 -22.30 4.75
N VAL A 234 -2.73 -21.92 6.03
CA VAL A 234 -2.82 -22.87 7.15
C VAL A 234 -4.28 -23.16 7.45
N TRP A 235 -4.62 -24.45 7.48
CA TRP A 235 -5.96 -24.88 7.85
C TRP A 235 -6.31 -24.47 9.28
N PRO A 236 -7.51 -23.88 9.52
CA PRO A 236 -7.86 -23.33 10.84
C PRO A 236 -7.75 -24.32 12.01
N GLU A 237 -8.12 -25.60 11.80
CA GLU A 237 -8.00 -26.63 12.84
C GLU A 237 -6.54 -26.90 13.22
N THR A 238 -5.62 -26.86 12.24
CA THR A 238 -4.17 -26.98 12.50
C THR A 238 -3.67 -25.85 13.38
N LEU A 239 -4.13 -24.61 13.12
CA LEU A 239 -3.81 -23.46 13.98
C LEU A 239 -4.35 -23.64 15.40
N ALA A 240 -5.62 -24.07 15.53
CA ALA A 240 -6.24 -24.29 16.83
C ALA A 240 -5.49 -25.35 17.65
N ARG A 241 -5.14 -26.49 17.05
CA ARG A 241 -4.35 -27.55 17.70
C ARG A 241 -2.97 -27.05 18.15
N GLY A 242 -2.28 -26.29 17.30
CA GLY A 242 -0.97 -25.71 17.63
C GLY A 242 -1.00 -24.68 18.77
N LEU A 243 -2.14 -24.01 18.98
CA LEU A 243 -2.32 -23.03 20.05
C LEU A 243 -2.74 -23.68 21.38
N THR A 244 -3.44 -24.81 21.36
CA THR A 244 -3.99 -25.51 22.52
C THR A 244 -3.13 -26.67 23.00
N ALA A 245 -2.04 -26.99 22.36
CA ALA A 245 -1.16 -28.13 22.63
C ALA A 245 -1.90 -29.51 22.62
N LEU A 246 -2.94 -29.63 21.78
CA LEU A 246 -3.70 -30.85 21.52
C LEU A 246 -3.06 -31.67 20.40
#